data_57917760e68499369998f3fb8d747ed0
#
_entry.id   57917760e68499369998f3fb8d747ed0
#
_cell.length_a   1.000
_cell.length_b   1.000
_cell.length_c   1.000
_cell.angle_alpha   90.00
_cell.angle_beta   90.00
_cell.angle_gamma   90.00
#
_symmetry.space_group_name_H-M   'P 1'
#
loop_
_entity.id
_entity.type
_entity.pdbx_description
1 polymer ?
#
loop_
_entity_poly.entity_id
_entity_poly.type
_entity_poly.pdbx_seq_one_letter_code
_entity_poly.pdbx_strand_id
1 'polypeptide(L)'
;MPSPEAAGLEEYEAYVSFDERHQAGPGLVHGGLVSAALDEACGLLATWYRFPTVTARMFVRYRHPVPINTELLVRAELESARGRRIHVRGRLTDGDEILAEARAGFLHVPLEHFLATPEGRAAAEAWRRRFAST
;
A
#
# COMPACT_ATOMS: atom_id res chain seq x y z
N MET A 1 -14.82 -1.44 11.08
CA MET A 1 -14.43 -1.67 9.67
C MET A 1 -14.66 -3.12 9.31
N PRO A 2 -15.47 -3.41 8.30
CA PRO A 2 -15.60 -4.77 7.84
C PRO A 2 -14.29 -5.23 7.20
N SER A 3 -13.96 -6.50 7.31
CA SER A 3 -12.79 -7.04 6.62
C SER A 3 -13.04 -7.03 5.11
N PRO A 4 -12.01 -6.90 4.28
CA PRO A 4 -12.15 -7.02 2.83
C PRO A 4 -12.80 -8.35 2.41
N GLU A 5 -12.49 -9.41 3.13
CA GLU A 5 -13.08 -10.72 2.89
C GLU A 5 -14.60 -10.69 3.10
N ALA A 6 -15.06 -10.13 4.21
CA ALA A 6 -16.48 -10.01 4.50
C ALA A 6 -17.19 -9.08 3.51
N ALA A 7 -16.48 -8.07 3.01
CA ALA A 7 -17.00 -7.13 2.03
C ALA A 7 -16.80 -7.59 0.58
N GLY A 8 -16.14 -8.73 0.37
CA GLY A 8 -15.77 -9.19 -0.96
C GLY A 8 -14.59 -8.44 -1.55
N LEU A 9 -13.82 -7.74 -0.72
CA LEU A 9 -12.70 -6.92 -1.17
C LEU A 9 -11.38 -7.67 -0.96
N GLU A 10 -10.90 -8.33 -2.00
CA GLU A 10 -9.58 -8.97 -2.03
C GLU A 10 -8.61 -8.21 -2.93
N GLU A 11 -9.07 -7.12 -3.54
CA GLU A 11 -8.31 -6.33 -4.48
C GLU A 11 -8.53 -4.84 -4.23
N TYR A 12 -7.53 -4.06 -4.57
CA TYR A 12 -7.60 -2.59 -4.55
C TYR A 12 -6.92 -2.06 -5.79
N GLU A 13 -7.53 -1.07 -6.44
CA GLU A 13 -6.96 -0.42 -7.60
C GLU A 13 -7.06 1.09 -7.45
N ALA A 14 -6.04 1.79 -7.96
CA ALA A 14 -6.07 3.25 -8.03
C ALA A 14 -5.21 3.72 -9.19
N TYR A 15 -5.60 4.85 -9.78
CA TYR A 15 -4.75 5.53 -10.75
C TYR A 15 -3.78 6.43 -10.01
N VAL A 16 -2.56 6.50 -10.50
CA VAL A 16 -1.50 7.33 -9.93
C VAL A 16 -0.69 7.95 -11.06
N SER A 17 -0.24 9.18 -10.86
CA SER A 17 0.70 9.83 -11.76
C SER A 17 1.76 10.56 -10.92
N PHE A 18 2.95 10.65 -11.48
CA PHE A 18 4.08 11.34 -10.87
C PHE A 18 4.45 12.53 -11.75
N ASP A 19 4.95 13.58 -11.16
CA ASP A 19 5.38 14.76 -11.90
C ASP A 19 6.88 15.02 -11.70
N GLU A 20 7.34 16.19 -12.15
CA GLU A 20 8.75 16.56 -12.14
C GLU A 20 9.37 16.53 -10.75
N ARG A 21 8.57 16.71 -9.70
CA ARG A 21 9.05 16.68 -8.30
C ARG A 21 9.47 15.27 -7.87
N HIS A 22 9.03 14.27 -8.59
CA HIS A 22 9.23 12.86 -8.23
C HIS A 22 10.34 12.18 -9.05
N GLN A 23 10.99 12.92 -9.96
CA GLN A 23 12.00 12.31 -10.82
C GLN A 23 13.36 12.23 -10.14
N ALA A 24 14.09 11.17 -10.46
CA ALA A 24 15.50 11.02 -10.10
C ALA A 24 16.38 11.30 -11.31
N GLY A 25 16.16 10.56 -12.40
CA GLY A 25 16.76 10.87 -13.69
C GLY A 25 15.77 11.62 -14.56
N PRO A 26 16.22 12.24 -15.67
CA PRO A 26 15.31 13.00 -16.53
C PRO A 26 14.13 12.16 -17.02
N GLY A 27 12.91 12.60 -16.69
CA GLY A 27 11.68 11.97 -17.13
C GLY A 27 11.29 10.68 -16.42
N LEU A 28 12.08 10.23 -15.44
CA LEU A 28 11.85 8.96 -14.76
C LEU A 28 11.64 9.15 -13.27
N VAL A 29 10.69 8.42 -12.71
CA VAL A 29 10.33 8.48 -11.29
C VAL A 29 11.41 7.82 -10.44
N HIS A 30 11.72 8.44 -9.31
CA HIS A 30 12.63 7.87 -8.31
C HIS A 30 12.09 6.53 -7.81
N GLY A 31 12.97 5.50 -7.77
CA GLY A 31 12.58 4.14 -7.38
C GLY A 31 11.95 4.06 -5.99
N GLY A 32 12.45 4.85 -5.04
CA GLY A 32 11.86 4.91 -3.70
C GLY A 32 10.41 5.38 -3.70
N LEU A 33 10.05 6.28 -4.62
CA LEU A 33 8.67 6.74 -4.74
C LEU A 33 7.76 5.69 -5.39
N VAL A 34 8.30 4.92 -6.32
CA VAL A 34 7.58 3.77 -6.89
C VAL A 34 7.29 2.75 -5.78
N SER A 35 8.28 2.44 -4.95
CA SER A 35 8.10 1.56 -3.80
C SER A 35 7.07 2.11 -2.82
N ALA A 36 7.09 3.42 -2.57
CA ALA A 36 6.13 4.05 -1.66
C ALA A 36 4.70 3.92 -2.19
N ALA A 37 4.50 4.10 -3.49
CA ALA A 37 3.18 3.94 -4.11
C ALA A 37 2.67 2.49 -3.97
N LEU A 38 3.55 1.52 -4.18
CA LEU A 38 3.21 0.10 -4.01
C LEU A 38 2.92 -0.23 -2.54
N ASP A 39 3.74 0.28 -1.63
CA ASP A 39 3.53 0.07 -0.19
C ASP A 39 2.19 0.67 0.26
N GLU A 40 1.86 1.86 -0.22
CA GLU A 40 0.60 2.52 0.10
C GLU A 40 -0.60 1.68 -0.36
N ALA A 41 -0.59 1.22 -1.60
CA ALA A 41 -1.69 0.44 -2.15
C ALA A 41 -1.84 -0.90 -1.41
N CYS A 42 -0.73 -1.61 -1.21
CA CYS A 42 -0.76 -2.87 -0.49
C CYS A 42 -1.16 -2.69 0.97
N GLY A 43 -0.67 -1.62 1.59
CA GLY A 43 -0.98 -1.30 2.99
C GLY A 43 -2.43 -0.95 3.20
N LEU A 44 -3.04 -0.23 2.26
CA LEU A 44 -4.48 0.07 2.32
C LEU A 44 -5.30 -1.21 2.30
N LEU A 45 -4.98 -2.13 1.42
CA LEU A 45 -5.69 -3.41 1.36
C LEU A 45 -5.50 -4.22 2.63
N ALA A 46 -4.26 -4.30 3.14
CA ALA A 46 -3.96 -5.01 4.38
C ALA A 46 -4.72 -4.40 5.57
N THR A 47 -4.77 -3.07 5.64
CA THR A 47 -5.48 -2.34 6.69
C THR A 47 -6.99 -2.58 6.63
N TRP A 48 -7.55 -2.61 5.42
CA TRP A 48 -8.95 -2.95 5.23
C TRP A 48 -9.26 -4.38 5.65
N TYR A 49 -8.32 -5.28 5.38
CA TYR A 49 -8.49 -6.66 5.80
C TYR A 49 -8.41 -6.81 7.32
N ARG A 50 -7.44 -6.16 7.96
CA ARG A 50 -7.24 -6.28 9.40
C ARG A 50 -6.51 -5.09 10.00
N PHE A 51 -7.26 -4.11 10.50
CA PHE A 51 -6.73 -2.91 11.12
C PHE A 51 -6.34 -3.17 12.58
N PRO A 52 -5.23 -2.60 13.10
CA PRO A 52 -4.19 -1.88 12.36
C PRO A 52 -3.06 -2.81 11.91
N THR A 53 -2.32 -2.38 10.89
CA THR A 53 -1.19 -3.13 10.36
C THR A 53 0.04 -2.27 10.21
N VAL A 54 1.20 -2.92 10.21
CA VAL A 54 2.47 -2.28 9.85
C VAL A 54 3.15 -3.09 8.77
N THR A 55 3.93 -2.43 7.92
CA THR A 55 4.74 -3.09 6.92
C THR A 55 5.90 -3.80 7.62
N ALA A 56 5.97 -5.11 7.48
CA ALA A 56 7.05 -5.91 8.06
C ALA A 56 8.12 -6.22 7.04
N ARG A 57 7.72 -6.40 5.79
CA ARG A 57 8.63 -6.80 4.73
C ARG A 57 8.07 -6.33 3.40
N MET A 58 8.95 -5.88 2.51
CA MET A 58 8.56 -5.52 1.15
C MET A 58 9.68 -5.86 0.19
N PHE A 59 9.34 -6.61 -0.84
CA PHE A 59 10.22 -6.92 -1.95
C PHE A 59 9.67 -6.25 -3.20
N VAL A 60 10.47 -5.40 -3.84
CA VAL A 60 10.06 -4.70 -5.06
C VAL A 60 10.96 -5.09 -6.20
N ARG A 61 10.35 -5.39 -7.33
CA ARG A 61 11.06 -5.66 -8.56
C ARG A 61 10.71 -4.59 -9.57
N TYR A 62 11.72 -3.86 -10.01
CA TYR A 62 11.58 -2.81 -11.04
C TYR A 62 11.86 -3.44 -12.40
N ARG A 63 10.83 -3.53 -13.23
CA ARG A 63 10.94 -4.18 -14.54
C ARG A 63 11.25 -3.20 -15.64
N HIS A 64 10.64 -2.02 -15.59
CA HIS A 64 10.80 -0.98 -16.60
C HIS A 64 10.82 0.38 -15.92
N PRO A 65 11.49 1.37 -16.54
CA PRO A 65 11.46 2.73 -16.01
C PRO A 65 10.03 3.27 -15.92
N VAL A 66 9.75 4.02 -14.85
CA VAL A 66 8.43 4.59 -14.61
C VAL A 66 8.44 6.04 -15.11
N PRO A 67 7.65 6.38 -16.14
CA PRO A 67 7.64 7.73 -16.68
C PRO A 67 6.84 8.70 -15.81
N ILE A 68 7.29 9.97 -15.79
CA ILE A 68 6.50 11.03 -15.17
C ILE A 68 5.37 11.45 -16.11
N ASN A 69 4.41 12.20 -15.57
CA ASN A 69 3.29 12.78 -16.34
C ASN A 69 2.50 11.76 -17.15
N THR A 70 2.41 10.54 -16.65
CA THR A 70 1.68 9.46 -17.27
C THR A 70 0.72 8.87 -16.26
N GLU A 71 -0.52 8.63 -16.65
CA GLU A 71 -1.48 7.97 -15.79
C GLU A 71 -1.17 6.49 -15.74
N LEU A 72 -0.92 5.98 -14.54
CA LEU A 72 -0.56 4.59 -14.29
C LEU A 72 -1.62 3.96 -13.40
N LEU A 73 -1.71 2.63 -13.46
CA LEU A 73 -2.61 1.88 -12.59
C LEU A 73 -1.79 1.13 -11.55
N VAL A 74 -2.11 1.35 -10.28
CA VAL A 74 -1.58 0.52 -9.19
C VAL A 74 -2.67 -0.44 -8.74
N ARG A 75 -2.32 -1.70 -8.59
CA ARG A 75 -3.25 -2.74 -8.19
C ARG A 75 -2.64 -3.57 -7.08
N ALA A 76 -3.43 -3.82 -6.03
CA ALA A 76 -3.04 -4.68 -4.92
C ALA A 76 -4.01 -5.85 -4.84
N GLU A 77 -3.49 -7.04 -4.57
CA GLU A 77 -4.27 -8.26 -4.42
C GLU A 77 -3.87 -8.98 -3.14
N LEU A 78 -4.86 -9.41 -2.36
CA LEU A 78 -4.60 -10.21 -1.17
C LEU A 78 -4.11 -11.60 -1.61
N GLU A 79 -2.92 -11.98 -1.17
CA GLU A 79 -2.35 -13.29 -1.48
C GLU A 79 -2.69 -14.32 -0.42
N SER A 80 -2.49 -13.98 0.85
CA SER A 80 -2.82 -14.84 1.97
C SER A 80 -2.91 -14.06 3.27
N ALA A 81 -3.61 -14.64 4.24
CA ALA A 81 -3.67 -14.09 5.58
C ALA A 81 -3.73 -15.25 6.57
N ARG A 82 -2.79 -15.28 7.53
CA ARG A 82 -2.72 -16.29 8.58
C ARG A 82 -2.32 -15.64 9.89
N GLY A 83 -3.21 -15.74 10.87
CA GLY A 83 -2.96 -15.11 12.16
C GLY A 83 -2.73 -13.61 12.00
N ARG A 84 -1.56 -13.14 12.43
CA ARG A 84 -1.19 -11.73 12.33
C ARG A 84 -0.56 -11.35 11.01
N ARG A 85 -0.26 -12.31 10.15
CA ARG A 85 0.48 -12.10 8.90
C ARG A 85 -0.47 -11.96 7.73
N ILE A 86 -0.27 -10.88 6.97
CA ILE A 86 -1.07 -10.59 5.78
C ILE A 86 -0.10 -10.37 4.62
N HIS A 87 -0.27 -11.14 3.55
CA HIS A 87 0.58 -11.04 2.36
C HIS A 87 -0.22 -10.46 1.21
N VAL A 88 0.32 -9.44 0.57
CA VAL A 88 -0.32 -8.71 -0.52
C VAL A 88 0.64 -8.59 -1.68
N ARG A 89 0.13 -8.72 -2.89
CA ARG A 89 0.85 -8.44 -4.13
C ARG A 89 0.46 -7.09 -4.66
N GLY A 90 1.43 -6.36 -5.18
CA GLY A 90 1.17 -5.09 -5.84
C GLY A 90 1.78 -5.03 -7.23
N ARG A 91 1.15 -4.30 -8.13
CA ARG A 91 1.67 -4.04 -9.48
C ARG A 91 1.42 -2.60 -9.85
N LEU A 92 2.40 -2.03 -10.53
CA LEU A 92 2.26 -0.73 -11.18
C LEU A 92 2.35 -0.96 -12.67
N THR A 93 1.32 -0.58 -13.41
CA THR A 93 1.24 -0.86 -14.84
C THR A 93 0.97 0.39 -15.67
N ASP A 94 1.45 0.37 -16.90
CA ASP A 94 1.11 1.34 -17.95
C ASP A 94 0.48 0.53 -19.08
N GLY A 95 -0.85 0.59 -19.18
CA GLY A 95 -1.57 -0.30 -20.06
C GLY A 95 -1.31 -1.76 -19.69
N ASP A 96 -0.81 -2.54 -20.63
CA ASP A 96 -0.50 -3.94 -20.42
C ASP A 96 0.92 -4.18 -19.89
N GLU A 97 1.74 -3.13 -19.82
CA GLU A 97 3.12 -3.27 -19.37
C GLU A 97 3.23 -3.18 -17.85
N ILE A 98 3.84 -4.19 -17.25
CA ILE A 98 4.13 -4.17 -15.81
C ILE A 98 5.46 -3.45 -15.60
N LEU A 99 5.41 -2.27 -14.98
CA LEU A 99 6.60 -1.46 -14.73
C LEU A 99 7.31 -1.87 -13.45
N ALA A 100 6.55 -2.20 -12.43
CA ALA A 100 7.07 -2.66 -11.15
C ALA A 100 6.07 -3.57 -10.47
N GLU A 101 6.58 -4.47 -9.64
CA GLU A 101 5.73 -5.35 -8.86
C GLU A 101 6.32 -5.53 -7.47
N ALA A 102 5.46 -5.84 -6.50
CA ALA A 102 5.85 -5.98 -5.11
C ALA A 102 5.20 -7.20 -4.48
N ARG A 103 5.91 -7.75 -3.51
CA ARG A 103 5.35 -8.69 -2.53
C ARG A 103 5.55 -8.05 -1.18
N ALA A 104 4.46 -7.80 -0.48
CA ALA A 104 4.48 -7.11 0.79
C ALA A 104 3.94 -8.00 1.88
N GLY A 105 4.63 -8.06 3.00
CA GLY A 105 4.19 -8.73 4.21
C GLY A 105 3.86 -7.69 5.26
N PHE A 106 2.65 -7.77 5.79
CA PHE A 106 2.17 -6.87 6.84
C PHE A 106 1.91 -7.68 8.09
N LEU A 107 2.01 -7.02 9.24
CA LEU A 107 1.65 -7.59 10.52
C LEU A 107 0.53 -6.79 11.14
N HIS A 108 -0.52 -7.51 11.54
CA HIS A 108 -1.51 -6.92 12.43
C HIS A 108 -0.86 -6.74 13.80
N VAL A 109 -0.96 -5.53 14.35
CA VAL A 109 -0.39 -5.18 15.65
C VAL A 109 -1.47 -4.62 16.55
N PRO A 110 -1.31 -4.72 17.90
CA PRO A 110 -2.27 -4.09 18.80
C PRO A 110 -2.25 -2.58 18.60
N LEU A 111 -3.38 -1.93 18.84
CA LEU A 111 -3.48 -0.48 18.75
C LEU A 111 -2.48 0.21 19.66
N GLU A 112 -2.16 -0.41 20.80
CA GLU A 112 -1.18 0.09 21.76
C GLU A 112 0.20 0.31 21.15
N HIS A 113 0.51 -0.40 20.06
CA HIS A 113 1.77 -0.20 19.33
C HIS A 113 1.95 1.26 18.89
N PHE A 114 0.85 1.96 18.60
CA PHE A 114 0.86 3.34 18.13
C PHE A 114 0.69 4.36 19.25
N LEU A 115 0.53 3.91 20.51
CA LEU A 115 0.21 4.77 21.64
C LEU A 115 1.42 5.17 22.47
N ALA A 116 2.63 4.81 22.03
CA ALA A 116 3.86 5.09 22.76
C ALA A 116 4.22 6.58 22.80
N THR A 117 3.72 7.35 21.81
CA THR A 117 3.99 8.79 21.71
C THR A 117 2.68 9.58 21.70
N PRO A 118 2.70 10.88 22.08
CA PRO A 118 1.52 11.73 21.94
C PRO A 118 1.02 11.81 20.50
N GLU A 119 1.93 11.90 19.55
CA GLU A 119 1.62 11.95 18.11
C GLU A 119 0.95 10.65 17.67
N GLY A 120 1.45 9.52 18.13
CA GLY A 120 0.86 8.22 17.82
C GLY A 120 -0.54 8.08 18.41
N ARG A 121 -0.74 8.57 19.65
CA ARG A 121 -2.06 8.54 20.28
C ARG A 121 -3.07 9.38 19.50
N ALA A 122 -2.67 10.58 19.08
CA ALA A 122 -3.54 11.47 18.30
C ALA A 122 -3.87 10.87 16.93
N ALA A 123 -2.87 10.32 16.25
CA ALA A 123 -3.06 9.67 14.95
C ALA A 123 -3.96 8.44 15.06
N ALA A 124 -3.76 7.62 16.08
CA ALA A 124 -4.58 6.41 16.30
C ALA A 124 -6.05 6.78 16.55
N GLU A 125 -6.30 7.85 17.28
CA GLU A 125 -7.66 8.33 17.52
C GLU A 125 -8.33 8.78 16.21
N ALA A 126 -7.60 9.52 15.36
CA ALA A 126 -8.09 9.96 14.07
C ALA A 126 -8.37 8.76 13.14
N TRP A 127 -7.49 7.77 13.16
CA TRP A 127 -7.66 6.54 12.38
C TRP A 127 -8.87 5.74 12.86
N ARG A 128 -9.05 5.63 14.18
CA ARG A 128 -10.19 4.95 14.76
C ARG A 128 -11.51 5.55 14.27
N ARG A 129 -11.60 6.88 14.27
CA ARG A 129 -12.78 7.57 13.78
C ARG A 129 -13.01 7.35 12.29
N ARG A 130 -11.91 7.35 11.50
CA ARG A 130 -11.98 7.18 10.05
C ARG A 130 -12.42 5.78 9.64
N PHE A 131 -11.90 4.75 10.30
CA PHE A 131 -12.13 3.36 9.90
C PHE A 131 -13.24 2.67 10.69
N ALA A 132 -13.65 3.19 11.82
CA ALA A 132 -14.69 2.58 12.65
C ALA A 132 -16.12 2.98 12.24
N SER A 133 -16.26 3.94 11.35
CA SER A 133 -17.56 4.46 10.92
C SER A 133 -18.23 3.66 9.80
N THR A 134 -17.67 2.53 9.43
CA THR A 134 -18.20 1.68 8.35
C THR A 134 -19.02 0.48 8.87
#